data_d3c9ef3e6084edcbfa550177ffd9b9df
#
_entry.id   d3c9ef3e6084edcbfa550177ffd9b9df
#
_cell.length_a   1.000
_cell.length_b   1.000
_cell.length_c   1.000
_cell.angle_alpha   90.00
_cell.angle_beta   90.00
_cell.angle_gamma   90.00
#
_symmetry.space_group_name_H-M   'P 1'
#
loop_
_entity.id
_entity.type
_entity.pdbx_description
1 polymer ?
#
loop_
_entity_poly.entity_id
_entity_poly.type
_entity_poly.pdbx_seq_one_letter_code
_entity_poly.pdbx_strand_id
1 'polypeptide(L)'
;MRVIVVGLGVQGKKRRRVAGAESVGTVDPVDAEANWRRIEEVPLASYDAALVCTPDAPKLEILRHLLGHGKHALVEKPLFAPDDAALADLEAIGRANRALCYTAYNHRFEPHFVRMRELVRSGVLGRLYRCRMFYGNGTARLVRESAWRDQGAGVLPDLGSHLLDTARFWFGDLGEDFRVVSVSRHENCAPDHVVIASETTVPKLELEMTLLSWRNHFTCDVLAEQGSAHIASLCKWGPSTFTVRKRVLPSGRPPEDTETLEQDDPTWALEYLHFKTLCAGSGAGSGGTPGPTDLANDVWLNRLLRTLGRKAMAS
;
A
#
# COMPACT_ATOMS: atom_id res chain seq x y z
N MET A 1 -20.76 -11.44 1.69
CA MET A 1 -20.76 -10.03 2.19
C MET A 1 -21.24 -9.14 1.06
N ARG A 2 -22.21 -8.26 1.30
CA ARG A 2 -22.70 -7.30 0.31
C ARG A 2 -21.83 -6.05 0.37
N VAL A 3 -21.27 -5.64 -0.75
CA VAL A 3 -20.40 -4.46 -0.79
C VAL A 3 -20.89 -3.42 -1.79
N ILE A 4 -20.65 -2.15 -1.48
CA ILE A 4 -20.79 -1.05 -2.43
C ILE A 4 -19.42 -0.53 -2.83
N VAL A 5 -19.31 0.01 -4.05
CA VAL A 5 -18.08 0.66 -4.52
C VAL A 5 -18.31 2.16 -4.55
N VAL A 6 -17.45 2.91 -3.85
CA VAL A 6 -17.52 4.37 -3.75
C VAL A 6 -16.36 4.98 -4.54
N GLY A 7 -16.68 5.68 -5.62
CA GLY A 7 -15.73 6.16 -6.63
C GLY A 7 -15.56 5.15 -7.78
N LEU A 8 -15.98 5.50 -9.00
CA LEU A 8 -15.95 4.66 -10.20
C LEU A 8 -14.81 4.98 -11.16
N GLY A 9 -13.73 5.60 -10.67
CA GLY A 9 -12.49 5.75 -11.42
C GLY A 9 -11.83 4.38 -11.74
N VAL A 10 -10.59 4.42 -12.22
CA VAL A 10 -9.85 3.20 -12.63
C VAL A 10 -9.83 2.14 -11.52
N GLN A 11 -9.54 2.55 -10.30
CA GLN A 11 -9.46 1.62 -9.15
C GLN A 11 -10.83 1.08 -8.76
N GLY A 12 -11.85 1.93 -8.73
CA GLY A 12 -13.21 1.50 -8.40
C GLY A 12 -13.77 0.48 -9.38
N LYS A 13 -13.57 0.68 -10.69
CA LYS A 13 -13.96 -0.31 -11.72
C LYS A 13 -13.23 -1.65 -11.52
N LYS A 14 -11.96 -1.61 -11.11
CA LYS A 14 -11.19 -2.81 -10.79
C LYS A 14 -11.71 -3.49 -9.53
N ARG A 15 -11.96 -2.75 -8.44
CA ARG A 15 -12.55 -3.28 -7.20
C ARG A 15 -13.93 -3.89 -7.43
N ARG A 16 -14.79 -3.24 -8.23
CA ARG A 16 -16.10 -3.76 -8.61
C ARG A 16 -15.98 -5.12 -9.30
N ARG A 17 -15.02 -5.26 -10.24
CA ARG A 17 -14.76 -6.53 -10.93
C ARG A 17 -14.31 -7.62 -9.95
N VAL A 18 -13.42 -7.30 -9.03
CA VAL A 18 -12.92 -8.25 -8.02
C VAL A 18 -14.03 -8.69 -7.07
N ALA A 19 -14.89 -7.78 -6.63
CA ALA A 19 -16.03 -8.10 -5.77
C ALA A 19 -17.11 -8.93 -6.49
N GLY A 20 -17.21 -8.80 -7.81
CA GLY A 20 -18.16 -9.59 -8.63
C GLY A 20 -19.61 -9.45 -8.15
N ALA A 21 -20.30 -10.57 -7.94
CA ALA A 21 -21.69 -10.61 -7.49
C ALA A 21 -21.92 -10.05 -6.06
N GLU A 22 -20.87 -9.89 -5.26
CA GLU A 22 -20.97 -9.26 -3.94
C GLU A 22 -21.13 -7.73 -4.04
N SER A 23 -20.80 -7.11 -5.20
CA SER A 23 -21.01 -5.68 -5.45
C SER A 23 -22.47 -5.38 -5.74
N VAL A 24 -23.20 -4.92 -4.72
CA VAL A 24 -24.64 -4.67 -4.78
C VAL A 24 -25.00 -3.24 -5.20
N GLY A 25 -24.03 -2.35 -5.32
CA GLY A 25 -24.27 -0.96 -5.73
C GLY A 25 -23.01 -0.13 -5.86
N THR A 26 -23.19 1.07 -6.42
CA THR A 26 -22.09 1.99 -6.74
C THR A 26 -22.46 3.41 -6.38
N VAL A 27 -21.49 4.19 -5.90
CA VAL A 27 -21.63 5.60 -5.54
C VAL A 27 -20.55 6.40 -6.28
N ASP A 28 -20.97 7.37 -7.07
CA ASP A 28 -20.03 8.31 -7.72
C ASP A 28 -20.78 9.62 -8.07
N PRO A 29 -20.23 10.80 -7.73
CA PRO A 29 -20.90 12.06 -7.98
C PRO A 29 -21.00 12.41 -9.46
N VAL A 30 -20.12 11.87 -10.31
CA VAL A 30 -19.96 12.24 -11.73
C VAL A 30 -20.35 11.12 -12.68
N ASP A 31 -19.95 9.87 -12.41
CA ASP A 31 -20.19 8.73 -13.31
C ASP A 31 -21.70 8.47 -13.44
N ALA A 32 -22.21 8.55 -14.68
CA ALA A 32 -23.65 8.43 -14.96
C ALA A 32 -24.22 7.04 -14.61
N GLU A 33 -23.36 6.00 -14.62
CA GLU A 33 -23.76 4.62 -14.33
C GLU A 33 -23.85 4.31 -12.82
N ALA A 34 -23.47 5.28 -11.95
CA ALA A 34 -23.57 5.08 -10.50
C ALA A 34 -25.03 5.04 -10.04
N ASN A 35 -25.32 4.12 -9.12
CA ASN A 35 -26.65 3.98 -8.51
C ASN A 35 -27.00 5.18 -7.64
N TRP A 36 -26.02 5.76 -6.96
CA TRP A 36 -26.21 6.92 -6.06
C TRP A 36 -25.10 7.96 -6.29
N ARG A 37 -25.40 9.20 -5.97
CA ARG A 37 -24.47 10.33 -6.09
C ARG A 37 -23.66 10.54 -4.80
N ARG A 38 -24.22 10.20 -3.67
CA ARG A 38 -23.62 10.40 -2.34
C ARG A 38 -23.79 9.16 -1.50
N ILE A 39 -22.86 8.95 -0.57
CA ILE A 39 -22.86 7.78 0.31
C ILE A 39 -24.07 7.76 1.25
N GLU A 40 -24.55 8.94 1.65
CA GLU A 40 -25.69 9.11 2.55
C GLU A 40 -27.03 8.68 1.93
N GLU A 41 -27.10 8.62 0.60
CA GLU A 41 -28.28 8.19 -0.14
C GLU A 41 -28.44 6.65 -0.16
N VAL A 42 -27.38 5.92 0.18
CA VAL A 42 -27.39 4.45 0.12
C VAL A 42 -28.13 3.89 1.35
N PRO A 43 -29.20 3.09 1.17
CA PRO A 43 -29.88 2.48 2.30
C PRO A 43 -28.93 1.61 3.12
N LEU A 44 -28.75 1.93 4.40
CA LEU A 44 -27.81 1.24 5.30
C LEU A 44 -28.06 -0.27 5.39
N ALA A 45 -29.29 -0.72 5.24
CA ALA A 45 -29.64 -2.14 5.27
C ALA A 45 -29.22 -2.91 4.00
N SER A 46 -28.83 -2.21 2.92
CA SER A 46 -28.52 -2.84 1.62
C SER A 46 -27.10 -3.41 1.53
N TYR A 47 -26.16 -2.97 2.36
CA TYR A 47 -24.77 -3.36 2.30
C TYR A 47 -24.13 -3.56 3.67
N ASP A 48 -23.02 -4.29 3.68
CA ASP A 48 -22.26 -4.63 4.90
C ASP A 48 -20.91 -3.89 4.94
N ALA A 49 -20.33 -3.61 3.77
CA ALA A 49 -19.05 -2.92 3.64
C ALA A 49 -18.97 -2.03 2.39
N ALA A 50 -18.00 -1.12 2.35
CA ALA A 50 -17.71 -0.29 1.20
C ALA A 50 -16.26 -0.42 0.74
N LEU A 51 -16.06 -0.39 -0.59
CA LEU A 51 -14.75 -0.30 -1.25
C LEU A 51 -14.55 1.14 -1.70
N VAL A 52 -13.78 1.92 -0.91
CA VAL A 52 -13.65 3.37 -1.07
C VAL A 52 -12.47 3.68 -1.99
N CYS A 53 -12.77 4.13 -3.20
CA CYS A 53 -11.84 4.39 -4.30
C CYS A 53 -11.85 5.85 -4.76
N THR A 54 -12.15 6.76 -3.84
CA THR A 54 -12.22 8.20 -4.10
C THR A 54 -10.83 8.87 -4.05
N PRO A 55 -10.68 10.10 -4.59
CA PRO A 55 -9.56 10.98 -4.26
C PRO A 55 -9.47 11.23 -2.74
N ASP A 56 -8.36 11.82 -2.28
CA ASP A 56 -8.08 11.94 -0.84
C ASP A 56 -9.06 12.86 -0.10
N ALA A 57 -9.49 13.96 -0.72
CA ALA A 57 -10.30 14.98 -0.06
C ALA A 57 -11.58 14.44 0.63
N PRO A 58 -12.44 13.62 -0.01
CA PRO A 58 -13.65 13.11 0.64
C PRO A 58 -13.44 11.86 1.50
N LYS A 59 -12.25 11.24 1.48
CA LYS A 59 -12.03 9.92 2.14
C LYS A 59 -12.42 9.91 3.61
N LEU A 60 -11.95 10.88 4.38
CA LEU A 60 -12.15 10.87 5.84
C LEU A 60 -13.63 11.02 6.21
N GLU A 61 -14.39 11.86 5.51
CA GLU A 61 -15.84 12.03 5.74
C GLU A 61 -16.61 10.76 5.40
N ILE A 62 -16.32 10.15 4.25
CA ILE A 62 -16.90 8.87 3.84
C ILE A 62 -16.61 7.78 4.87
N LEU A 63 -15.37 7.70 5.36
CA LEU A 63 -14.99 6.72 6.37
C LEU A 63 -15.70 6.96 7.71
N ARG A 64 -15.82 8.21 8.17
CA ARG A 64 -16.59 8.53 9.37
C ARG A 64 -18.05 8.12 9.22
N HIS A 65 -18.67 8.40 8.08
CA HIS A 65 -20.04 7.96 7.80
C HIS A 65 -20.17 6.43 7.87
N LEU A 66 -19.32 5.70 7.16
CA LEU A 66 -19.36 4.25 7.12
C LEU A 66 -19.14 3.63 8.50
N LEU A 67 -18.06 3.98 9.16
CA LEU A 67 -17.69 3.43 10.47
C LEU A 67 -18.72 3.81 11.55
N GLY A 68 -19.25 5.05 11.49
CA GLY A 68 -20.30 5.51 12.40
C GLY A 68 -21.61 4.73 12.30
N HIS A 69 -21.89 4.12 11.15
CA HIS A 69 -23.04 3.27 10.93
C HIS A 69 -22.72 1.75 10.98
N GLY A 70 -21.57 1.38 11.55
CA GLY A 70 -21.17 -0.01 11.68
C GLY A 70 -20.84 -0.70 10.35
N LYS A 71 -20.47 0.07 9.30
CA LYS A 71 -20.10 -0.46 7.98
C LYS A 71 -18.59 -0.57 7.87
N HIS A 72 -18.11 -1.76 7.45
CA HIS A 72 -16.69 -1.95 7.20
C HIS A 72 -16.26 -1.16 5.96
N ALA A 73 -14.99 -0.75 5.93
CA ALA A 73 -14.41 -0.02 4.81
C ALA A 73 -13.06 -0.60 4.40
N LEU A 74 -12.90 -0.91 3.10
CA LEU A 74 -11.61 -1.05 2.45
C LEU A 74 -11.35 0.24 1.67
N VAL A 75 -10.31 0.98 2.04
CA VAL A 75 -9.99 2.29 1.44
C VAL A 75 -8.71 2.25 0.64
N GLU A 76 -8.69 2.87 -0.54
CA GLU A 76 -7.48 2.96 -1.37
C GLU A 76 -6.38 3.78 -0.70
N LYS A 77 -5.15 3.26 -0.84
CA LYS A 77 -3.92 3.87 -0.35
C LYS A 77 -3.54 5.17 -1.10
N PRO A 78 -2.72 6.03 -0.50
CA PRO A 78 -2.49 6.12 0.93
C PRO A 78 -3.70 6.73 1.64
N LEU A 79 -3.85 6.43 2.92
CA LEU A 79 -4.87 7.09 3.73
C LEU A 79 -4.26 8.38 4.31
N PHE A 80 -4.50 9.48 3.62
CA PHE A 80 -4.06 10.80 4.09
C PHE A 80 -5.00 11.37 5.15
N ALA A 81 -4.39 11.95 6.18
CA ALA A 81 -5.07 12.71 7.21
C ALA A 81 -4.29 14.00 7.54
N PRO A 82 -4.95 15.07 7.96
CA PRO A 82 -4.28 16.33 8.31
C PRO A 82 -3.33 16.16 9.51
N ASP A 83 -3.69 15.28 10.43
CA ASP A 83 -2.95 14.94 11.63
C ASP A 83 -3.28 13.52 12.12
N ASP A 84 -2.60 13.10 13.18
CA ASP A 84 -2.80 11.79 13.78
C ASP A 84 -4.13 11.69 14.53
N ALA A 85 -4.66 12.82 15.01
CA ALA A 85 -5.94 12.85 15.74
C ALA A 85 -7.09 12.43 14.82
N ALA A 86 -7.04 12.81 13.55
CA ALA A 86 -8.06 12.40 12.57
C ALA A 86 -8.08 10.88 12.32
N LEU A 87 -6.92 10.22 12.37
CA LEU A 87 -6.83 8.75 12.25
C LEU A 87 -7.25 8.06 13.56
N ALA A 88 -6.85 8.62 14.71
CA ALA A 88 -7.29 8.12 16.02
C ALA A 88 -8.82 8.23 16.20
N ASP A 89 -9.43 9.30 15.69
CA ASP A 89 -10.90 9.47 15.65
C ASP A 89 -11.56 8.37 14.82
N LEU A 90 -11.07 8.09 13.61
CA LEU A 90 -11.57 6.99 12.78
C LEU A 90 -11.45 5.63 13.49
N GLU A 91 -10.33 5.39 14.17
CA GLU A 91 -10.12 4.16 14.93
C GLU A 91 -11.11 4.05 16.08
N ALA A 92 -11.32 5.14 16.83
CA ALA A 92 -12.30 5.18 17.93
C ALA A 92 -13.74 4.94 17.44
N ILE A 93 -14.15 5.59 16.35
CA ILE A 93 -15.47 5.38 15.74
C ILE A 93 -15.62 3.92 15.30
N GLY A 94 -14.62 3.36 14.60
CA GLY A 94 -14.65 1.97 14.14
C GLY A 94 -14.78 0.99 15.29
N ARG A 95 -14.03 1.15 16.37
CA ARG A 95 -14.10 0.32 17.58
C ARG A 95 -15.46 0.41 18.25
N ALA A 96 -16.00 1.62 18.42
CA ALA A 96 -17.30 1.84 19.05
C ALA A 96 -18.45 1.15 18.30
N ASN A 97 -18.37 1.09 16.98
CA ASN A 97 -19.41 0.54 16.11
C ASN A 97 -19.06 -0.85 15.54
N ARG A 98 -17.97 -1.48 15.99
CA ARG A 98 -17.49 -2.79 15.50
C ARG A 98 -17.29 -2.83 14.00
N ALA A 99 -16.83 -1.72 13.44
CA ALA A 99 -16.56 -1.54 12.02
C ALA A 99 -15.06 -1.50 11.76
N LEU A 100 -14.61 -2.24 10.76
CA LEU A 100 -13.21 -2.30 10.33
C LEU A 100 -12.94 -1.22 9.27
N CYS A 101 -11.85 -0.47 9.43
CA CYS A 101 -11.22 0.30 8.35
C CYS A 101 -9.91 -0.40 7.96
N TYR A 102 -9.77 -0.79 6.70
CA TYR A 102 -8.59 -1.45 6.16
C TYR A 102 -8.05 -0.66 4.97
N THR A 103 -6.80 -0.22 5.05
CA THR A 103 -6.14 0.49 3.95
C THR A 103 -5.49 -0.49 2.99
N ALA A 104 -5.77 -0.33 1.71
CA ALA A 104 -5.44 -1.29 0.66
C ALA A 104 -3.98 -1.18 0.20
N TYR A 105 -3.11 -2.01 0.75
CA TYR A 105 -1.73 -2.21 0.32
C TYR A 105 -1.58 -3.58 -0.35
N ASN A 106 -2.09 -3.71 -1.57
CA ASN A 106 -2.16 -4.98 -2.30
C ASN A 106 -0.79 -5.64 -2.55
N HIS A 107 0.31 -4.89 -2.53
CA HIS A 107 1.66 -5.46 -2.66
C HIS A 107 2.01 -6.45 -1.52
N ARG A 108 1.37 -6.36 -0.36
CA ARG A 108 1.52 -7.35 0.72
C ARG A 108 1.10 -8.77 0.31
N PHE A 109 0.34 -8.89 -0.78
CA PHE A 109 -0.15 -10.15 -1.35
C PHE A 109 0.60 -10.58 -2.60
N GLU A 110 1.65 -9.84 -3.00
CA GLU A 110 2.57 -10.25 -4.07
C GLU A 110 3.32 -11.52 -3.63
N PRO A 111 3.31 -12.62 -4.38
CA PRO A 111 3.87 -13.89 -3.93
C PRO A 111 5.32 -13.80 -3.45
N HIS A 112 6.18 -13.12 -4.21
CA HIS A 112 7.57 -12.93 -3.80
C HIS A 112 7.74 -11.98 -2.61
N PHE A 113 6.79 -11.08 -2.34
CA PHE A 113 6.81 -10.25 -1.13
C PHE A 113 6.45 -11.06 0.11
N VAL A 114 5.48 -11.97 -0.01
CA VAL A 114 5.14 -12.93 1.05
C VAL A 114 6.35 -13.81 1.37
N ARG A 115 6.99 -14.37 0.32
CA ARG A 115 8.19 -15.19 0.46
C ARG A 115 9.35 -14.42 1.09
N MET A 116 9.60 -13.16 0.71
CA MET A 116 10.61 -12.31 1.35
C MET A 116 10.34 -12.13 2.84
N ARG A 117 9.09 -11.85 3.21
CA ARG A 117 8.69 -11.72 4.61
C ARG A 117 8.95 -12.99 5.41
N GLU A 118 8.61 -14.15 4.87
CA GLU A 118 8.85 -15.46 5.50
C GLU A 118 10.34 -15.70 5.66
N LEU A 119 11.14 -15.44 4.64
CA LEU A 119 12.60 -15.57 4.67
C LEU A 119 13.23 -14.67 5.75
N VAL A 120 12.82 -13.40 5.82
CA VAL A 120 13.30 -12.45 6.83
C VAL A 120 12.92 -12.93 8.24
N ARG A 121 11.67 -13.35 8.43
CA ARG A 121 11.17 -13.83 9.73
C ARG A 121 11.79 -15.13 10.19
N SER A 122 12.21 -15.99 9.28
CA SER A 122 12.88 -17.24 9.61
C SER A 122 14.26 -17.04 10.29
N GLY A 123 14.84 -15.84 10.14
CA GLY A 123 16.16 -15.51 10.66
C GLY A 123 17.32 -16.20 9.95
N VAL A 124 17.08 -17.00 8.90
CA VAL A 124 18.12 -17.78 8.21
C VAL A 124 19.16 -16.90 7.52
N LEU A 125 18.81 -15.66 7.18
CA LEU A 125 19.76 -14.67 6.63
C LEU A 125 20.73 -14.12 7.69
N GLY A 126 20.48 -14.35 8.99
CA GLY A 126 21.24 -13.73 10.07
C GLY A 126 20.95 -12.23 10.17
N ARG A 127 21.95 -11.44 10.61
CA ARG A 127 21.82 -10.00 10.75
C ARG A 127 21.63 -9.34 9.38
N LEU A 128 20.53 -8.59 9.23
CA LEU A 128 20.25 -7.82 8.01
C LEU A 128 21.10 -6.55 8.00
N TYR A 129 21.75 -6.27 6.89
CA TYR A 129 22.64 -5.12 6.74
C TYR A 129 21.95 -3.96 6.01
N ARG A 130 21.44 -4.24 4.80
CA ARG A 130 20.88 -3.24 3.91
C ARG A 130 19.75 -3.82 3.07
N CYS A 131 18.74 -3.00 2.81
CA CYS A 131 17.73 -3.26 1.78
C CYS A 131 17.64 -2.06 0.85
N ARG A 132 17.74 -2.32 -0.45
CA ARG A 132 17.49 -1.35 -1.50
C ARG A 132 16.27 -1.78 -2.29
N MET A 133 15.32 -0.87 -2.51
CA MET A 133 14.16 -1.11 -3.36
C MET A 133 14.05 0.00 -4.41
N PHE A 134 13.76 -0.40 -5.63
CA PHE A 134 13.39 0.48 -6.73
C PHE A 134 11.96 0.16 -7.18
N TYR A 135 11.13 1.18 -7.33
CA TYR A 135 9.82 1.05 -7.94
C TYR A 135 9.60 2.16 -8.96
N GLY A 136 9.46 1.77 -10.22
CA GLY A 136 9.22 2.67 -11.33
C GLY A 136 8.00 2.30 -12.14
N ASN A 137 7.38 3.31 -12.76
CA ASN A 137 6.37 3.13 -13.80
C ASN A 137 6.57 4.18 -14.90
N GLY A 138 5.79 4.09 -15.98
CA GLY A 138 5.88 5.02 -17.12
C GLY A 138 4.70 5.98 -17.20
N THR A 139 4.22 6.48 -16.06
CA THR A 139 2.98 7.28 -16.01
C THR A 139 3.20 8.80 -15.94
N ALA A 140 4.44 9.29 -16.10
CA ALA A 140 4.76 10.72 -15.99
C ALA A 140 3.82 11.59 -16.84
N ARG A 141 3.61 11.25 -18.12
CA ARG A 141 2.71 11.99 -19.01
C ARG A 141 1.27 12.00 -18.51
N LEU A 142 0.74 10.84 -18.08
CA LEU A 142 -0.62 10.75 -17.53
C LEU A 142 -0.80 11.56 -16.25
N VAL A 143 0.27 11.64 -15.44
CA VAL A 143 0.28 12.49 -14.23
C VAL A 143 0.27 13.95 -14.62
N ARG A 144 1.11 14.37 -15.56
CA ARG A 144 1.18 15.77 -16.05
C ARG A 144 -0.14 16.26 -16.64
N GLU A 145 -0.89 15.38 -17.31
CA GLU A 145 -2.21 15.70 -17.87
C GLU A 145 -3.32 15.75 -16.79
N SER A 146 -3.00 15.47 -15.53
CA SER A 146 -3.93 15.43 -14.40
C SER A 146 -3.59 16.49 -13.35
N ALA A 147 -4.30 17.63 -13.38
CA ALA A 147 -4.03 18.79 -12.52
C ALA A 147 -3.99 18.45 -11.01
N TRP A 148 -4.72 17.43 -10.53
CA TRP A 148 -4.72 17.02 -9.14
C TRP A 148 -3.58 16.03 -8.79
N ARG A 149 -2.96 15.38 -9.77
CA ARG A 149 -1.85 14.44 -9.56
C ARG A 149 -0.49 15.11 -9.71
N ASP A 150 -0.35 16.07 -10.64
CA ASP A 150 0.91 16.79 -10.89
C ASP A 150 1.08 17.96 -9.92
N GLN A 151 1.01 17.64 -8.63
CA GLN A 151 1.18 18.62 -7.55
C GLN A 151 1.72 17.98 -6.28
N GLY A 152 2.11 18.82 -5.30
CA GLY A 152 2.57 18.39 -4.00
C GLY A 152 3.87 17.57 -4.09
N ALA A 153 3.92 16.45 -3.39
CA ALA A 153 5.09 15.59 -3.31
C ALA A 153 5.18 14.53 -4.43
N GLY A 154 4.32 14.61 -5.45
CA GLY A 154 4.39 13.82 -6.68
C GLY A 154 4.44 12.31 -6.48
N VAL A 155 5.51 11.67 -6.95
CA VAL A 155 5.72 10.22 -6.92
C VAL A 155 5.85 9.65 -5.50
N LEU A 156 6.24 10.45 -4.52
CA LEU A 156 6.48 9.98 -3.16
C LEU A 156 5.21 9.40 -2.50
N PRO A 157 4.06 10.07 -2.45
CA PRO A 157 2.85 9.46 -1.91
C PRO A 157 2.30 8.32 -2.78
N ASP A 158 2.53 8.33 -4.09
CA ASP A 158 2.01 7.31 -4.99
C ASP A 158 2.80 5.99 -4.89
N LEU A 159 4.06 5.98 -5.30
CA LEU A 159 4.90 4.79 -5.29
C LEU A 159 5.66 4.61 -3.98
N GLY A 160 6.07 5.70 -3.34
CA GLY A 160 6.81 5.66 -2.08
C GLY A 160 5.99 5.10 -0.92
N SER A 161 4.67 5.33 -0.89
CA SER A 161 3.79 4.70 0.11
C SER A 161 3.83 3.17 0.03
N HIS A 162 3.88 2.59 -1.18
CA HIS A 162 4.05 1.15 -1.37
C HIS A 162 5.41 0.65 -0.88
N LEU A 163 6.51 1.38 -1.16
CA LEU A 163 7.84 0.98 -0.72
C LEU A 163 7.99 1.04 0.81
N LEU A 164 7.49 2.10 1.43
CA LEU A 164 7.49 2.25 2.89
C LEU A 164 6.64 1.17 3.56
N ASP A 165 5.44 0.93 3.06
CA ASP A 165 4.57 -0.13 3.55
C ASP A 165 5.21 -1.52 3.41
N THR A 166 5.83 -1.79 2.27
CA THR A 166 6.55 -3.05 2.01
C THR A 166 7.71 -3.22 2.99
N ALA A 167 8.50 -2.17 3.23
CA ALA A 167 9.60 -2.22 4.18
C ALA A 167 9.10 -2.58 5.60
N ARG A 168 8.03 -1.91 6.06
CA ARG A 168 7.43 -2.23 7.36
C ARG A 168 6.81 -3.62 7.41
N PHE A 169 6.21 -4.08 6.34
CA PHE A 169 5.65 -5.42 6.22
C PHE A 169 6.71 -6.53 6.35
N TRP A 170 7.93 -6.28 5.84
CA TRP A 170 9.04 -7.23 5.91
C TRP A 170 9.82 -7.15 7.22
N PHE A 171 10.13 -5.94 7.66
CA PHE A 171 11.11 -5.71 8.74
C PHE A 171 10.48 -5.29 10.07
N GLY A 172 9.17 -5.04 10.11
CA GLY A 172 8.48 -4.62 11.33
C GLY A 172 8.58 -3.12 11.58
N ASP A 173 8.71 -2.71 12.84
CA ASP A 173 8.81 -1.31 13.20
C ASP A 173 10.15 -0.70 12.79
N LEU A 174 10.10 0.37 12.00
CA LEU A 174 11.27 1.01 11.39
C LEU A 174 11.58 2.39 12.00
N GLY A 175 10.76 2.86 12.96
CA GLY A 175 10.87 4.25 13.41
C GLY A 175 10.53 5.26 12.30
N GLU A 176 10.92 6.51 12.50
CA GLU A 176 10.55 7.61 11.58
C GLU A 176 11.78 8.38 11.03
N ASP A 177 12.99 7.91 11.32
CA ASP A 177 14.23 8.59 10.89
C ASP A 177 14.56 8.26 9.43
N PHE A 178 13.84 8.92 8.53
CA PHE A 178 14.08 8.89 7.09
C PHE A 178 14.45 10.27 6.57
N ARG A 179 15.33 10.28 5.55
CA ARG A 179 15.73 11.51 4.86
C ARG A 179 15.50 11.41 3.36
N VAL A 180 15.25 12.54 2.75
CA VAL A 180 15.27 12.69 1.29
C VAL A 180 16.73 12.74 0.86
N VAL A 181 17.12 11.89 -0.08
CA VAL A 181 18.47 11.81 -0.66
C VAL A 181 18.54 12.64 -1.93
N SER A 182 17.56 12.47 -2.80
CA SER A 182 17.45 13.24 -4.05
C SER A 182 16.00 13.44 -4.46
N VAL A 183 15.76 14.53 -5.19
CA VAL A 183 14.47 14.86 -5.80
C VAL A 183 14.73 15.41 -7.19
N SER A 184 13.97 14.98 -8.17
CA SER A 184 14.02 15.53 -9.53
C SER A 184 12.62 15.73 -10.09
N ARG A 185 12.52 16.70 -11.00
CA ARG A 185 11.33 17.04 -11.78
C ARG A 185 11.77 17.14 -13.24
N HIS A 186 11.63 16.03 -13.97
CA HIS A 186 12.08 15.95 -15.36
C HIS A 186 10.94 16.20 -16.34
N GLU A 187 9.82 15.56 -16.10
CA GLU A 187 8.64 15.58 -16.98
C GLU A 187 7.44 16.28 -16.34
N ASN A 188 7.40 16.41 -15.00
CA ASN A 188 6.27 16.86 -14.22
C ASN A 188 6.61 18.13 -13.41
N CYS A 189 5.59 18.91 -13.03
CA CYS A 189 5.73 20.01 -12.07
C CYS A 189 6.01 19.49 -10.66
N ALA A 190 5.32 18.42 -10.26
CA ALA A 190 5.60 17.71 -9.03
C ALA A 190 6.82 16.77 -9.19
N PRO A 191 7.49 16.37 -8.11
CA PRO A 191 8.57 15.39 -8.17
C PRO A 191 8.16 14.11 -8.88
N ASP A 192 8.88 13.74 -9.93
CA ASP A 192 8.66 12.52 -10.72
C ASP A 192 9.73 11.45 -10.47
N HIS A 193 10.78 11.81 -9.73
CA HIS A 193 11.81 10.92 -9.23
C HIS A 193 12.25 11.34 -7.83
N VAL A 194 12.21 10.41 -6.87
CA VAL A 194 12.60 10.65 -5.47
C VAL A 194 13.38 9.45 -4.93
N VAL A 195 14.44 9.74 -4.19
CA VAL A 195 15.16 8.74 -3.38
C VAL A 195 15.09 9.14 -1.91
N ILE A 196 14.67 8.21 -1.07
CA ILE A 196 14.69 8.36 0.38
C ILE A 196 15.52 7.26 1.03
N ALA A 197 16.11 7.53 2.19
CA ALA A 197 16.91 6.55 2.91
C ALA A 197 16.76 6.69 4.42
N SER A 198 17.04 5.58 5.13
CA SER A 198 17.27 5.55 6.57
C SER A 198 18.55 4.79 6.90
N GLU A 199 19.40 5.39 7.71
CA GLU A 199 20.65 4.80 8.20
C GLU A 199 20.50 4.20 9.62
N THR A 200 19.38 4.48 10.29
CA THR A 200 19.10 4.04 11.66
C THR A 200 18.21 2.81 11.74
N THR A 201 17.50 2.49 10.64
CA THR A 201 16.69 1.25 10.55
C THR A 201 17.56 0.00 10.46
N VAL A 202 16.96 -1.14 10.81
CA VAL A 202 17.57 -2.46 10.58
C VAL A 202 16.61 -3.29 9.72
N PRO A 203 17.01 -3.58 8.47
CA PRO A 203 18.23 -3.16 7.75
C PRO A 203 18.26 -1.66 7.46
N LYS A 204 19.43 -1.10 7.12
CA LYS A 204 19.51 0.23 6.50
C LYS A 204 18.72 0.24 5.20
N LEU A 205 17.95 1.28 4.94
CA LEU A 205 17.03 1.34 3.82
C LEU A 205 17.42 2.41 2.80
N GLU A 206 17.27 2.07 1.52
CA GLU A 206 17.28 3.00 0.39
C GLU A 206 16.10 2.67 -0.51
N LEU A 207 15.21 3.63 -0.71
CA LEU A 207 13.97 3.48 -1.45
C LEU A 207 13.94 4.50 -2.58
N GLU A 208 13.93 4.02 -3.81
CA GLU A 208 13.93 4.81 -5.04
C GLU A 208 12.62 4.64 -5.78
N MET A 209 11.97 5.74 -6.14
CA MET A 209 10.71 5.75 -6.84
C MET A 209 10.72 6.73 -8.01
N THR A 210 10.13 6.32 -9.15
CA THR A 210 10.09 7.16 -10.35
C THR A 210 8.86 6.91 -11.23
N LEU A 211 8.38 7.96 -11.89
CA LEU A 211 7.39 7.87 -12.97
C LEU A 211 8.01 7.71 -14.36
N LEU A 212 9.35 7.61 -14.44
CA LEU A 212 10.16 7.75 -15.66
C LEU A 212 10.79 6.44 -16.13
N SER A 213 10.34 5.28 -15.65
CA SER A 213 10.92 4.00 -16.08
C SER A 213 10.35 3.46 -17.40
N TRP A 214 9.40 4.17 -18.00
CA TRP A 214 8.73 3.88 -19.28
C TRP A 214 7.98 2.56 -19.34
N ARG A 215 8.19 1.69 -18.37
CA ARG A 215 7.45 0.46 -18.08
C ARG A 215 7.40 0.28 -16.58
N ASN A 216 6.46 -0.53 -16.13
CA ASN A 216 6.44 -0.94 -14.73
C ASN A 216 7.68 -1.77 -14.41
N HIS A 217 8.38 -1.41 -13.35
CA HIS A 217 9.62 -2.05 -12.93
C HIS A 217 9.76 -2.02 -11.41
N PHE A 218 10.15 -3.14 -10.85
CA PHE A 218 10.46 -3.28 -9.42
C PHE A 218 11.70 -4.13 -9.24
N THR A 219 12.60 -3.70 -8.37
CA THR A 219 13.71 -4.51 -7.89
C THR A 219 13.89 -4.34 -6.39
N CYS A 220 14.39 -5.40 -5.75
CA CYS A 220 14.76 -5.37 -4.35
C CYS A 220 16.03 -6.19 -4.12
N ASP A 221 16.95 -5.65 -3.33
CA ASP A 221 18.15 -6.32 -2.84
C ASP A 221 18.20 -6.25 -1.32
N VAL A 222 18.14 -7.38 -0.65
CA VAL A 222 18.38 -7.52 0.79
C VAL A 222 19.74 -8.17 1.00
N LEU A 223 20.66 -7.44 1.62
CA LEU A 223 22.01 -7.92 1.97
C LEU A 223 22.06 -8.24 3.46
N ALA A 224 22.60 -9.40 3.80
CA ALA A 224 22.63 -9.90 5.15
C ALA A 224 23.90 -10.72 5.46
N GLU A 225 24.06 -11.12 6.72
CA GLU A 225 25.24 -11.80 7.24
C GLU A 225 25.47 -13.17 6.59
N GLN A 226 24.41 -13.95 6.36
CA GLN A 226 24.49 -15.31 5.82
C GLN A 226 24.20 -15.40 4.33
N GLY A 227 23.94 -14.29 3.67
CA GLY A 227 23.64 -14.26 2.24
C GLY A 227 22.87 -13.02 1.81
N SER A 228 22.14 -13.16 0.71
CA SER A 228 21.29 -12.09 0.16
C SER A 228 20.03 -12.66 -0.46
N ALA A 229 18.99 -11.83 -0.55
CA ALA A 229 17.76 -12.15 -1.24
C ALA A 229 17.38 -11.02 -2.22
N HIS A 230 16.89 -11.41 -3.38
CA HIS A 230 16.64 -10.49 -4.49
C HIS A 230 15.27 -10.75 -5.09
N ILE A 231 14.57 -9.66 -5.44
CA ILE A 231 13.34 -9.72 -6.23
C ILE A 231 13.56 -8.88 -7.50
N ALA A 232 13.19 -9.44 -8.64
CA ALA A 232 13.12 -8.69 -9.90
C ALA A 232 11.73 -8.86 -10.52
N SER A 233 11.08 -7.74 -10.81
CA SER A 233 9.71 -7.61 -11.31
C SER A 233 8.63 -8.01 -10.28
N LEU A 234 7.37 -7.79 -10.63
CA LEU A 234 6.18 -8.27 -9.92
C LEU A 234 5.38 -9.17 -10.87
N CYS A 235 4.69 -10.19 -10.34
CA CYS A 235 3.99 -11.19 -11.15
C CYS A 235 2.98 -10.56 -12.13
N LYS A 236 2.36 -9.44 -11.78
CA LYS A 236 1.39 -8.71 -12.63
C LYS A 236 1.99 -8.06 -13.89
N TRP A 237 3.30 -8.06 -14.06
CA TRP A 237 3.99 -7.40 -15.18
C TRP A 237 4.76 -8.38 -16.08
N GLY A 238 4.53 -9.66 -15.94
CA GLY A 238 5.22 -10.76 -16.60
C GLY A 238 6.08 -11.55 -15.62
N PRO A 239 7.07 -12.29 -16.09
CA PRO A 239 7.90 -13.11 -15.21
C PRO A 239 8.54 -12.28 -14.10
N SER A 240 8.39 -12.76 -12.87
CA SER A 240 9.05 -12.21 -11.68
C SER A 240 9.96 -13.26 -11.06
N THR A 241 11.08 -12.84 -10.49
CA THR A 241 12.05 -13.76 -9.91
C THR A 241 12.32 -13.45 -8.46
N PHE A 242 12.51 -14.49 -7.67
CA PHE A 242 13.00 -14.44 -6.31
C PHE A 242 14.26 -15.29 -6.19
N THR A 243 15.39 -14.67 -5.85
CA THR A 243 16.68 -15.34 -5.77
C THR A 243 17.25 -15.22 -4.36
N VAL A 244 17.66 -16.34 -3.78
CA VAL A 244 18.41 -16.40 -2.52
C VAL A 244 19.83 -16.87 -2.80
N ARG A 245 20.83 -16.13 -2.31
CA ARG A 245 22.25 -16.47 -2.41
C ARG A 245 22.79 -16.75 -1.02
N LYS A 246 23.43 -17.91 -0.82
CA LYS A 246 24.07 -18.28 0.43
C LYS A 246 25.51 -17.83 0.46
N ARG A 247 25.94 -17.20 1.55
CA ARG A 247 27.32 -16.76 1.72
C ARG A 247 28.31 -17.93 1.64
N VAL A 248 29.43 -17.71 0.95
CA VAL A 248 30.58 -18.62 0.90
C VAL A 248 31.81 -17.94 1.52
N LEU A 249 32.46 -18.58 2.45
CA LEU A 249 33.66 -18.08 3.12
C LEU A 249 34.90 -18.89 2.68
N PRO A 250 36.09 -18.23 2.56
CA PRO A 250 36.34 -16.80 2.75
C PRO A 250 35.79 -15.94 1.59
N SER A 251 35.65 -16.51 0.40
CA SER A 251 35.03 -15.91 -0.81
C SER A 251 34.74 -17.03 -1.81
N GLY A 252 33.83 -16.79 -2.73
CA GLY A 252 33.48 -17.73 -3.79
C GLY A 252 32.16 -17.38 -4.45
N ARG A 253 31.83 -18.09 -5.53
CA ARG A 253 30.51 -17.96 -6.15
C ARG A 253 29.45 -18.57 -5.22
N PRO A 254 28.46 -17.80 -4.74
CA PRO A 254 27.44 -18.30 -3.86
C PRO A 254 26.53 -19.32 -4.57
N PRO A 255 26.07 -20.39 -3.91
CA PRO A 255 24.94 -21.16 -4.40
C PRO A 255 23.72 -20.26 -4.46
N GLU A 256 22.95 -20.40 -5.55
CA GLU A 256 21.75 -19.63 -5.81
C GLU A 256 20.53 -20.57 -5.86
N ASP A 257 19.45 -20.16 -5.18
CA ASP A 257 18.11 -20.73 -5.35
C ASP A 257 17.22 -19.65 -5.95
N THR A 258 16.72 -19.90 -7.16
CA THR A 258 15.90 -18.94 -7.92
C THR A 258 14.58 -19.56 -8.31
N GLU A 259 13.50 -18.89 -7.95
CA GLU A 259 12.15 -19.20 -8.42
C GLU A 259 11.66 -18.11 -9.36
N THR A 260 11.06 -18.51 -10.47
CA THR A 260 10.41 -17.62 -11.43
C THR A 260 8.92 -17.89 -11.43
N LEU A 261 8.13 -16.84 -11.30
CA LEU A 261 6.67 -16.89 -11.40
C LEU A 261 6.20 -16.12 -12.63
N GLU A 262 5.32 -16.75 -13.40
CA GLU A 262 4.59 -16.12 -14.51
C GLU A 262 3.12 -16.45 -14.32
N GLN A 263 2.35 -15.47 -13.86
CA GLN A 263 0.95 -15.65 -13.52
C GLN A 263 0.19 -14.33 -13.57
N ASP A 264 -1.12 -14.40 -13.63
CA ASP A 264 -1.98 -13.24 -13.45
C ASP A 264 -1.83 -12.63 -12.05
N ASP A 265 -2.14 -11.33 -11.95
CA ASP A 265 -2.09 -10.57 -10.70
C ASP A 265 -3.09 -11.11 -9.64
N PRO A 266 -2.67 -11.85 -8.61
CA PRO A 266 -3.57 -12.38 -7.59
C PRO A 266 -3.84 -11.37 -6.48
N THR A 267 -3.08 -10.26 -6.43
CA THR A 267 -2.96 -9.40 -5.25
C THR A 267 -4.30 -8.77 -4.85
N TRP A 268 -5.10 -8.36 -5.83
CA TRP A 268 -6.39 -7.72 -5.58
C TRP A 268 -7.44 -8.68 -5.03
N ALA A 269 -7.48 -9.89 -5.56
CA ALA A 269 -8.39 -10.94 -5.10
C ALA A 269 -8.02 -11.43 -3.70
N LEU A 270 -6.72 -11.65 -3.46
CA LEU A 270 -6.22 -12.06 -2.15
C LEU A 270 -6.42 -10.97 -1.08
N GLU A 271 -6.19 -9.71 -1.42
CA GLU A 271 -6.47 -8.59 -0.53
C GLU A 271 -7.96 -8.48 -0.17
N TYR A 272 -8.83 -8.63 -1.17
CA TYR A 272 -10.27 -8.61 -0.92
C TYR A 272 -10.72 -9.80 -0.05
N LEU A 273 -10.18 -10.98 -0.28
CA LEU A 273 -10.44 -12.15 0.57
C LEU A 273 -9.95 -11.92 2.00
N HIS A 274 -8.76 -11.35 2.16
CA HIS A 274 -8.22 -10.98 3.48
C HIS A 274 -9.12 -9.97 4.19
N PHE A 275 -9.56 -8.92 3.50
CA PHE A 275 -10.50 -7.96 4.04
C PHE A 275 -11.78 -8.63 4.54
N LYS A 276 -12.38 -9.55 3.75
CA LYS A 276 -13.56 -10.31 4.17
C LYS A 276 -13.31 -11.14 5.43
N THR A 277 -12.13 -11.75 5.53
CA THR A 277 -11.74 -12.55 6.71
C THR A 277 -11.66 -11.66 7.95
N LEU A 278 -11.07 -10.47 7.83
CA LEU A 278 -11.01 -9.50 8.92
C LEU A 278 -12.40 -9.02 9.35
N CYS A 279 -13.29 -8.73 8.39
CA CYS A 279 -14.67 -8.34 8.68
C CYS A 279 -15.44 -9.43 9.44
N ALA A 280 -15.27 -10.69 9.07
CA ALA A 280 -15.89 -11.82 9.75
C ALA A 280 -15.37 -11.99 11.20
N GLY A 281 -14.08 -11.76 11.45
CA GLY A 281 -13.48 -11.79 12.78
C GLY A 281 -13.88 -10.62 13.68
N SER A 282 -14.30 -9.51 13.12
CA SER A 282 -14.73 -8.32 13.87
C SER A 282 -16.01 -8.51 14.70
N GLY A 283 -16.78 -9.56 14.39
CA GLY A 283 -18.02 -9.91 15.11
C GLY A 283 -17.83 -10.88 16.27
N ALA A 284 -16.69 -11.55 16.39
CA ALA A 284 -16.42 -12.53 17.45
C ALA A 284 -15.45 -11.93 18.48
N GLY A 285 -15.95 -11.63 19.68
CA GLY A 285 -15.13 -11.24 20.82
C GLY A 285 -14.17 -12.36 21.21
N SER A 286 -13.00 -12.44 20.57
CA SER A 286 -11.91 -13.30 20.95
C SER A 286 -10.85 -12.47 21.67
N GLY A 287 -10.64 -12.75 22.95
CA GLY A 287 -9.61 -12.10 23.75
C GLY A 287 -8.23 -12.22 23.10
N GLY A 288 -7.54 -11.08 22.98
CA GLY A 288 -6.13 -11.02 22.62
C GLY A 288 -5.80 -10.64 21.18
N THR A 289 -6.77 -10.42 20.28
CA THR A 289 -6.50 -9.87 18.93
C THR A 289 -6.70 -8.35 18.94
N PRO A 290 -5.85 -7.54 18.24
CA PRO A 290 -6.13 -6.13 18.04
C PRO A 290 -7.57 -5.92 17.57
N GLY A 291 -8.23 -4.88 18.05
CA GLY A 291 -9.59 -4.57 17.64
C GLY A 291 -9.74 -4.45 16.12
N PRO A 292 -10.97 -4.46 15.60
CA PRO A 292 -11.26 -4.57 14.17
C PRO A 292 -10.60 -3.50 13.29
N THR A 293 -10.20 -2.38 13.88
CA THR A 293 -9.51 -1.28 13.21
C THR A 293 -8.17 -1.03 13.89
N ASP A 294 -7.08 -1.15 13.13
CA ASP A 294 -5.73 -0.77 13.55
C ASP A 294 -5.11 0.08 12.44
N LEU A 295 -5.11 1.40 12.67
CA LEU A 295 -4.55 2.39 11.75
C LEU A 295 -3.11 2.78 12.10
N ALA A 296 -2.41 2.04 12.97
CA ALA A 296 -1.05 2.36 13.39
C ALA A 296 -0.08 2.43 12.20
N ASN A 297 -0.27 1.58 11.19
CA ASN A 297 0.51 1.65 9.96
C ASN A 297 0.22 2.94 9.17
N ASP A 298 -1.04 3.35 9.11
CA ASP A 298 -1.44 4.57 8.40
C ASP A 298 -0.96 5.83 9.14
N VAL A 299 -0.98 5.85 10.47
CA VAL A 299 -0.41 6.93 11.29
C VAL A 299 1.08 7.08 10.98
N TRP A 300 1.84 6.00 11.03
CA TRP A 300 3.26 6.01 10.73
C TRP A 300 3.55 6.48 9.29
N LEU A 301 2.87 5.92 8.30
CA LEU A 301 3.01 6.30 6.90
C LEU A 301 2.63 7.78 6.67
N ASN A 302 1.53 8.23 7.25
CA ASN A 302 1.07 9.59 7.10
C ASN A 302 2.08 10.60 7.66
N ARG A 303 2.68 10.32 8.83
CA ARG A 303 3.75 11.15 9.42
C ARG A 303 4.97 11.24 8.50
N LEU A 304 5.43 10.08 7.98
CA LEU A 304 6.57 10.03 7.06
C LEU A 304 6.28 10.76 5.75
N LEU A 305 5.16 10.45 5.10
CA LEU A 305 4.80 11.08 3.83
C LEU A 305 4.64 12.59 3.95
N ARG A 306 4.09 13.09 5.06
CA ARG A 306 3.99 14.53 5.34
C ARG A 306 5.37 15.16 5.57
N THR A 307 6.23 14.52 6.35
CA THR A 307 7.56 15.03 6.68
C THR A 307 8.49 15.03 5.46
N LEU A 308 8.58 13.90 4.77
CA LEU A 308 9.40 13.74 3.57
C LEU A 308 8.83 14.55 2.40
N GLY A 309 7.50 14.61 2.27
CA GLY A 309 6.82 15.40 1.24
C GLY A 309 7.14 16.89 1.34
N ARG A 310 7.11 17.47 2.54
CA ARG A 310 7.53 18.87 2.74
C ARG A 310 8.98 19.11 2.33
N LYS A 311 9.88 18.19 2.64
CA LYS A 311 11.30 18.27 2.24
C LYS A 311 11.44 18.15 0.72
N ALA A 312 10.73 17.20 0.08
CA ALA A 312 10.78 17.00 -1.37
C ALA A 312 10.17 18.17 -2.17
N MET A 313 9.20 18.88 -1.59
CA MET A 313 8.65 20.09 -2.23
C MET A 313 9.59 21.31 -2.10
N ALA A 314 10.38 21.37 -1.05
CA ALA A 314 11.31 22.47 -0.79
C ALA A 314 12.65 22.33 -1.55
N SER A 315 12.97 21.13 -2.07
CA SER A 315 14.12 20.84 -2.92
C SER A 315 13.81 21.11 -4.38
#